data_1dbea8053de16a0154380b6cb4a022e8
#
_entry.id   1dbea8053de16a0154380b6cb4a022e8
#
_cell.length_a   1.000
_cell.length_b   1.000
_cell.length_c   1.000
_cell.angle_alpha   90.00
_cell.angle_beta   90.00
_cell.angle_gamma   90.00
#
_symmetry.space_group_name_H-M   'P 1'
#
loop_
_entity.id
_entity.type
_entity.pdbx_description
1 polymer ?
#
loop_
_entity_poly.entity_id
_entity_poly.type
_entity_poly.pdbx_seq_one_letter_code
_entity_poly.pdbx_strand_id
1 'polypeptide(L)'
;MKCYISCSFGEIVDKVSILKIKSKKSTDKTALKNIKLELDTILKETPLANEEDTLFTDLYKINNKLWVLEDLIREKSSKNEFDNDYIRFAEDIHKTNDKRYKIKRQINENYGSELKEEKIYKKEETHPVPNQNDFQLLEKGKYDYTQGDYSKSYTTLQSLTEKFKNYPEFDNFYVELLFSYSNIITIFNYPNEYAKKIDTLMGKIDDLNISAQLKEFCKQIYVTNQMRCKKYSSVFKYINRINKVNGPNVSYNTMSFFNSAPTGKTLLIYEGGGLGDYFMFSRFIPKLCNSYKDNSIIFFVIDSVSWIFRELFAEFQNLTIITHSESYKIPTFHHHCSLIYLMKVFQIQYENLTFEPMMTNLTEKKINHQLHYEDKQTYIFNWKGNSQNSHEIHNRRMELEFAIPLFQLKHIHWVVITKNITPEERKILDIFRVTFLGDILDNGKNCFEDSIGIIKNVKGVISTDTSIIHLAANLDVPTTVLLTTGCEWRWTTDQTTNWYPDMTIVRQEKQGDWKSVIENVIATLSE
;
A
#
# COMPACT_ATOMS: atom_id res chain seq x y z
N MET A 1 67.74 -10.49 23.82
CA MET A 1 66.92 -9.49 24.53
C MET A 1 65.67 -10.22 25.01
N LYS A 2 65.34 -10.20 26.32
CA LYS A 2 64.05 -10.66 26.86
C LYS A 2 63.16 -9.46 27.09
N CYS A 3 61.91 -9.54 26.62
CA CYS A 3 60.88 -8.51 26.87
C CYS A 3 59.80 -9.12 27.77
N TYR A 4 59.29 -8.34 28.71
CA TYR A 4 58.23 -8.73 29.62
C TYR A 4 56.98 -7.90 29.31
N ILE A 5 55.83 -8.55 29.27
CA ILE A 5 54.53 -7.94 29.10
C ILE A 5 53.57 -8.53 30.14
N SER A 6 52.80 -7.68 30.77
CA SER A 6 51.72 -8.13 31.66
C SER A 6 50.56 -8.67 30.83
N CYS A 7 50.09 -9.87 31.12
CA CYS A 7 48.94 -10.49 30.47
C CYS A 7 48.08 -11.27 31.50
N SER A 8 46.86 -11.62 31.11
CA SER A 8 45.98 -12.39 31.99
C SER A 8 46.46 -13.83 32.14
N PHE A 9 46.11 -14.46 33.27
CA PHE A 9 46.53 -15.86 33.51
C PHE A 9 45.94 -16.79 32.46
N GLY A 10 44.68 -16.57 32.01
CA GLY A 10 44.06 -17.32 30.92
C GLY A 10 44.83 -17.25 29.60
N GLU A 11 45.49 -16.12 29.28
CA GLU A 11 46.38 -15.99 28.11
C GLU A 11 47.61 -16.84 28.24
N ILE A 12 48.20 -16.92 29.45
CA ILE A 12 49.38 -17.75 29.72
C ILE A 12 49.04 -19.23 29.53
N VAL A 13 47.94 -19.70 30.15
CA VAL A 13 47.43 -21.07 30.04
C VAL A 13 47.10 -21.43 28.59
N ASP A 14 46.47 -20.52 27.87
CA ASP A 14 46.15 -20.69 26.46
C ASP A 14 47.43 -20.89 25.63
N LYS A 15 48.41 -20.00 25.82
CA LYS A 15 49.72 -20.11 25.15
C LYS A 15 50.45 -21.40 25.46
N VAL A 16 50.45 -21.86 26.73
CA VAL A 16 51.00 -23.15 27.14
C VAL A 16 50.31 -24.30 26.42
N SER A 17 48.98 -24.28 26.35
CA SER A 17 48.20 -25.31 25.65
C SER A 17 48.55 -25.40 24.16
N ILE A 18 48.67 -24.24 23.50
CA ILE A 18 49.07 -24.15 22.08
C ILE A 18 50.48 -24.64 21.86
N LEU A 19 51.44 -24.29 22.74
CA LEU A 19 52.81 -24.76 22.64
C LEU A 19 52.91 -26.28 22.83
N LYS A 20 52.12 -26.87 23.75
CA LYS A 20 52.01 -28.34 23.90
C LYS A 20 51.44 -29.00 22.62
N ILE A 21 50.45 -28.39 21.94
CA ILE A 21 49.95 -28.88 20.65
C ILE A 21 51.03 -28.79 19.58
N LYS A 22 51.71 -27.64 19.46
CA LYS A 22 52.81 -27.45 18.51
C LYS A 22 53.92 -28.44 18.70
N SER A 23 54.32 -28.73 19.96
CA SER A 23 55.38 -29.70 20.27
C SER A 23 55.05 -31.15 19.85
N LYS A 24 53.75 -31.53 19.85
CA LYS A 24 53.28 -32.84 19.39
C LYS A 24 53.12 -32.92 17.85
N LYS A 25 52.82 -31.81 17.19
CA LYS A 25 52.52 -31.80 15.74
C LYS A 25 53.75 -31.46 14.87
N SER A 26 54.74 -30.76 15.40
CA SER A 26 55.93 -30.37 14.62
C SER A 26 56.90 -31.55 14.44
N THR A 27 57.41 -31.72 13.22
CA THR A 27 58.46 -32.66 12.83
C THR A 27 59.82 -31.98 12.60
N ASP A 28 59.86 -30.67 12.54
CA ASP A 28 61.07 -29.88 12.36
C ASP A 28 61.81 -29.74 13.67
N LYS A 29 63.09 -30.27 13.69
CA LYS A 29 63.94 -30.28 14.87
C LYS A 29 64.29 -28.87 15.38
N THR A 30 64.44 -27.90 14.48
CA THR A 30 64.76 -26.51 14.85
C THR A 30 63.52 -25.81 15.47
N ALA A 31 62.38 -26.01 14.88
CA ALA A 31 61.10 -25.51 15.43
C ALA A 31 60.80 -26.13 16.80
N LEU A 32 61.02 -27.48 16.98
CA LEU A 32 60.82 -28.15 18.24
C LEU A 32 61.76 -27.62 19.35
N LYS A 33 63.01 -27.30 19.03
CA LYS A 33 63.94 -26.68 19.99
C LYS A 33 63.43 -25.31 20.47
N ASN A 34 62.96 -24.50 19.56
CA ASN A 34 62.42 -23.17 19.88
C ASN A 34 61.09 -23.25 20.68
N ILE A 35 60.18 -24.16 20.30
CA ILE A 35 58.90 -24.40 21.01
C ILE A 35 59.16 -24.85 22.44
N LYS A 36 60.11 -25.80 22.65
CA LYS A 36 60.50 -26.28 24.00
C LYS A 36 61.11 -25.18 24.84
N LEU A 37 62.02 -24.39 24.26
CA LEU A 37 62.63 -23.27 24.97
C LEU A 37 61.59 -22.25 25.44
N GLU A 38 60.64 -21.93 24.60
CA GLU A 38 59.54 -20.99 24.91
C GLU A 38 58.63 -21.58 26.01
N LEU A 39 58.23 -22.84 25.89
CA LEU A 39 57.38 -23.51 26.85
C LEU A 39 58.06 -23.58 28.22
N ASP A 40 59.36 -24.05 28.30
CA ASP A 40 60.10 -24.15 29.53
C ASP A 40 60.31 -22.77 30.19
N THR A 41 60.48 -21.72 29.40
CA THR A 41 60.61 -20.34 29.90
C THR A 41 59.36 -19.90 30.60
N ILE A 42 58.18 -20.10 29.96
CA ILE A 42 56.89 -19.73 30.53
C ILE A 42 56.61 -20.54 31.82
N LEU A 43 56.81 -21.84 31.78
CA LEU A 43 56.51 -22.70 32.94
C LEU A 43 57.44 -22.44 34.11
N LYS A 44 58.68 -21.98 33.88
CA LYS A 44 59.61 -21.58 34.94
C LYS A 44 59.13 -20.30 35.67
N GLU A 45 58.53 -19.35 34.90
CA GLU A 45 58.06 -18.07 35.46
C GLU A 45 56.59 -18.18 35.98
N THR A 46 55.83 -19.15 35.46
CA THR A 46 54.42 -19.35 35.83
C THR A 46 54.10 -20.85 35.96
N PRO A 47 54.57 -21.54 37.05
CA PRO A 47 54.42 -23.00 37.21
C PRO A 47 52.95 -23.46 37.21
N LEU A 48 52.02 -22.68 37.77
CA LEU A 48 50.58 -22.99 37.82
C LEU A 48 49.95 -23.16 36.45
N ALA A 49 50.54 -22.57 35.39
CA ALA A 49 50.03 -22.72 34.03
C ALA A 49 50.18 -24.15 33.46
N ASN A 50 50.84 -25.04 34.16
CA ASN A 50 50.98 -26.43 33.79
C ASN A 50 50.01 -27.38 34.54
N GLU A 51 49.19 -26.87 35.42
CA GLU A 51 48.18 -27.69 36.09
C GLU A 51 47.14 -28.18 35.08
N GLU A 52 47.04 -29.49 34.92
CA GLU A 52 46.09 -30.12 33.99
C GLU A 52 44.76 -30.36 34.69
N ASP A 53 44.10 -29.26 35.07
CA ASP A 53 42.72 -29.27 35.53
C ASP A 53 41.73 -29.45 34.36
N THR A 54 40.44 -29.48 34.68
CA THR A 54 39.36 -29.62 33.67
C THR A 54 39.36 -28.49 32.67
N LEU A 55 39.63 -27.25 33.11
CA LEU A 55 39.63 -26.08 32.24
C LEU A 55 40.83 -26.07 31.29
N PHE A 56 42.03 -26.49 31.78
CA PHE A 56 43.18 -26.65 30.90
C PHE A 56 42.92 -27.73 29.84
N THR A 57 42.36 -28.88 30.27
CA THR A 57 42.03 -29.98 29.37
C THR A 57 41.01 -29.53 28.30
N ASP A 58 40.02 -28.79 28.67
CA ASP A 58 39.00 -28.28 27.73
C ASP A 58 39.56 -27.20 26.79
N LEU A 59 40.41 -26.30 27.30
CA LEU A 59 41.10 -25.32 26.47
C LEU A 59 42.05 -25.99 25.45
N TYR A 60 42.77 -27.04 25.88
CA TYR A 60 43.62 -27.82 25.01
C TYR A 60 42.82 -28.52 23.89
N LYS A 61 41.67 -29.14 24.21
CA LYS A 61 40.79 -29.76 23.22
C LYS A 61 40.29 -28.72 22.20
N ILE A 62 39.87 -27.55 22.67
CA ILE A 62 39.40 -26.47 21.82
C ILE A 62 40.51 -25.93 20.91
N ASN A 63 41.71 -25.71 21.44
CA ASN A 63 42.84 -25.27 20.65
C ASN A 63 43.27 -26.30 19.61
N ASN A 64 43.20 -27.60 19.96
CA ASN A 64 43.48 -28.65 18.99
C ASN A 64 42.40 -28.74 17.88
N LYS A 65 41.14 -28.50 18.23
CA LYS A 65 40.05 -28.41 17.23
C LYS A 65 40.26 -27.20 16.30
N LEU A 66 40.59 -26.04 16.84
CA LEU A 66 40.92 -24.85 16.04
C LEU A 66 42.08 -25.12 15.08
N TRP A 67 43.13 -25.79 15.55
CA TRP A 67 44.26 -26.19 14.71
C TRP A 67 43.81 -26.95 13.46
N VAL A 68 42.97 -27.97 13.66
CA VAL A 68 42.45 -28.80 12.56
C VAL A 68 41.61 -27.99 11.59
N LEU A 69 40.71 -27.14 12.11
CA LEU A 69 39.85 -26.30 11.27
C LEU A 69 40.66 -25.29 10.46
N GLU A 70 41.69 -24.68 11.06
CA GLU A 70 42.58 -23.75 10.37
C GLU A 70 43.39 -24.41 9.26
N ASP A 71 43.86 -25.68 9.49
CA ASP A 71 44.55 -26.43 8.46
C ASP A 71 43.61 -26.76 7.28
N LEU A 72 42.37 -27.19 7.56
CA LEU A 72 41.36 -27.49 6.53
C LEU A 72 41.00 -26.27 5.69
N ILE A 73 40.79 -25.12 6.34
CA ILE A 73 40.43 -23.90 5.60
C ILE A 73 41.59 -23.36 4.76
N ARG A 74 42.84 -23.49 5.25
CA ARG A 74 44.06 -23.15 4.51
C ARG A 74 44.24 -24.05 3.29
N GLU A 75 44.00 -25.36 3.45
CA GLU A 75 44.08 -26.32 2.35
C GLU A 75 43.08 -25.95 1.24
N LYS A 76 41.82 -25.72 1.58
CA LYS A 76 40.81 -25.28 0.61
C LYS A 76 41.15 -23.93 -0.03
N SER A 77 41.59 -22.95 0.75
CA SER A 77 42.02 -21.65 0.26
C SER A 77 43.20 -21.77 -0.74
N SER A 78 44.17 -22.66 -0.47
CA SER A 78 45.32 -22.89 -1.38
C SER A 78 44.91 -23.48 -2.73
N LYS A 79 43.75 -24.17 -2.76
CA LYS A 79 43.16 -24.76 -3.97
C LYS A 79 42.11 -23.86 -4.62
N ASN A 80 41.80 -22.67 -4.07
CA ASN A 80 40.71 -21.77 -4.46
C ASN A 80 39.31 -22.45 -4.37
N GLU A 81 39.10 -23.38 -3.44
CA GLU A 81 37.86 -24.10 -3.21
C GLU A 81 37.00 -23.35 -2.16
N PHE A 82 36.21 -22.36 -2.55
CA PHE A 82 35.34 -21.58 -1.66
C PHE A 82 33.89 -22.12 -1.64
N ASP A 83 33.77 -23.43 -1.39
CA ASP A 83 32.52 -24.19 -1.35
C ASP A 83 31.82 -24.14 0.00
N ASN A 84 30.73 -24.90 0.14
CA ASN A 84 29.97 -24.99 1.41
C ASN A 84 30.78 -25.51 2.57
N ASP A 85 31.78 -26.35 2.32
CA ASP A 85 32.69 -26.85 3.38
C ASP A 85 33.61 -25.73 3.86
N TYR A 86 34.10 -24.87 2.96
CA TYR A 86 34.88 -23.68 3.32
C TYR A 86 34.09 -22.78 4.24
N ILE A 87 32.80 -22.48 3.88
CA ILE A 87 31.92 -21.64 4.68
C ILE A 87 31.69 -22.27 6.05
N ARG A 88 31.42 -23.58 6.11
CA ARG A 88 31.21 -24.32 7.37
C ARG A 88 32.44 -24.26 8.28
N PHE A 89 33.64 -24.45 7.71
CA PHE A 89 34.88 -24.37 8.50
C PHE A 89 35.11 -22.96 9.04
N ALA A 90 34.82 -21.92 8.27
CA ALA A 90 34.91 -20.53 8.71
C ALA A 90 33.96 -20.25 9.89
N GLU A 91 32.71 -20.70 9.81
CA GLU A 91 31.73 -20.57 10.91
C GLU A 91 32.18 -21.35 12.16
N ASP A 92 32.67 -22.57 11.96
CA ASP A 92 33.15 -23.42 13.08
C ASP A 92 34.36 -22.82 13.77
N ILE A 93 35.27 -22.14 13.05
CA ILE A 93 36.37 -21.39 13.62
C ILE A 93 35.85 -20.28 14.53
N HIS A 94 34.90 -19.48 14.09
CA HIS A 94 34.31 -18.41 14.91
C HIS A 94 33.66 -18.97 16.17
N LYS A 95 32.77 -19.96 16.05
CA LYS A 95 32.07 -20.60 17.17
C LYS A 95 33.06 -21.24 18.18
N THR A 96 34.16 -21.81 17.68
CA THR A 96 35.15 -22.45 18.51
C THR A 96 36.04 -21.42 19.23
N ASN A 97 36.38 -20.29 18.58
CA ASN A 97 37.08 -19.17 19.21
C ASN A 97 36.25 -18.51 20.33
N ASP A 98 34.94 -18.49 20.22
CA ASP A 98 34.07 -17.99 21.30
C ASP A 98 34.06 -18.90 22.51
N LYS A 99 34.09 -20.23 22.29
CA LYS A 99 34.25 -21.20 23.37
C LYS A 99 35.60 -21.05 24.05
N ARG A 100 36.68 -20.88 23.26
CA ARG A 100 38.04 -20.63 23.79
C ARG A 100 38.08 -19.40 24.69
N TYR A 101 37.46 -18.27 24.25
CA TYR A 101 37.38 -17.08 25.07
C TYR A 101 36.66 -17.32 26.40
N LYS A 102 35.52 -18.03 26.39
CA LYS A 102 34.78 -18.36 27.61
C LYS A 102 35.61 -19.16 28.62
N ILE A 103 36.36 -20.15 28.14
CA ILE A 103 37.22 -20.94 29.02
C ILE A 103 38.37 -20.10 29.58
N LYS A 104 39.04 -19.28 28.77
CA LYS A 104 40.06 -18.33 29.23
C LYS A 104 39.52 -17.39 30.30
N ARG A 105 38.28 -16.91 30.15
CA ARG A 105 37.64 -16.07 31.16
C ARG A 105 37.39 -16.83 32.46
N GLN A 106 36.92 -18.06 32.41
CA GLN A 106 36.76 -18.92 33.59
C GLN A 106 38.09 -19.17 34.31
N ILE A 107 39.17 -19.42 33.55
CA ILE A 107 40.50 -19.54 34.11
C ILE A 107 40.92 -18.25 34.84
N ASN A 108 40.72 -17.08 34.22
CA ASN A 108 41.02 -15.78 34.85
C ASN A 108 40.23 -15.57 36.15
N GLU A 109 38.97 -15.98 36.17
CA GLU A 109 38.12 -15.90 37.37
C GLU A 109 38.57 -16.85 38.47
N ASN A 110 38.86 -18.11 38.15
CA ASN A 110 39.27 -19.14 39.12
C ASN A 110 40.62 -18.82 39.76
N TYR A 111 41.54 -18.24 39.01
CA TYR A 111 42.90 -17.92 39.50
C TYR A 111 43.05 -16.44 39.91
N GLY A 112 41.97 -15.69 39.97
CA GLY A 112 41.96 -14.28 40.44
C GLY A 112 42.84 -13.35 39.61
N SER A 113 42.90 -13.55 38.29
CA SER A 113 43.72 -12.71 37.41
C SER A 113 43.23 -11.26 37.43
N GLU A 114 44.14 -10.31 37.71
CA GLU A 114 43.83 -8.86 37.66
C GLU A 114 43.51 -8.39 36.25
N LEU A 115 44.20 -8.90 35.25
CA LEU A 115 43.97 -8.59 33.86
C LEU A 115 42.93 -9.57 33.27
N LYS A 116 41.99 -9.02 32.51
CA LYS A 116 40.96 -9.79 31.80
C LYS A 116 40.92 -9.34 30.37
N GLU A 117 40.92 -10.29 29.44
CA GLU A 117 40.66 -10.02 28.02
C GLU A 117 39.17 -9.72 27.83
N GLU A 118 38.84 -8.60 27.18
CA GLU A 118 37.49 -8.31 26.77
C GLU A 118 37.34 -8.41 25.25
N LYS A 119 36.42 -9.25 24.79
CA LYS A 119 36.02 -9.30 23.39
C LYS A 119 34.87 -8.32 23.15
N ILE A 120 35.10 -7.36 22.29
CA ILE A 120 34.08 -6.42 21.85
C ILE A 120 33.58 -6.91 20.49
N TYR A 121 32.40 -7.51 20.49
CA TYR A 121 31.66 -7.76 19.27
C TYR A 121 30.69 -6.60 19.02
N LYS A 122 30.40 -6.25 17.74
CA LYS A 122 29.13 -5.61 17.46
C LYS A 122 28.06 -6.48 18.09
N LYS A 123 27.24 -5.93 18.99
CA LYS A 123 26.02 -6.61 19.40
C LYS A 123 25.30 -7.02 18.12
N GLU A 124 25.12 -8.31 17.88
CA GLU A 124 24.09 -8.74 16.96
C GLU A 124 22.81 -8.07 17.48
N GLU A 125 22.28 -7.11 16.73
CA GLU A 125 20.94 -6.65 16.96
C GLU A 125 20.08 -7.90 16.77
N THR A 126 19.64 -8.49 17.87
CA THR A 126 18.69 -9.60 17.83
C THR A 126 17.38 -9.02 17.34
N HIS A 127 17.18 -9.10 16.03
CA HIS A 127 15.92 -8.68 15.44
C HIS A 127 14.81 -9.63 15.91
N PRO A 128 13.65 -9.12 16.30
CA PRO A 128 12.53 -9.96 16.69
C PRO A 128 12.10 -10.81 15.48
N VAL A 129 12.03 -12.13 15.65
CA VAL A 129 11.48 -13.03 14.65
C VAL A 129 9.96 -13.05 14.81
N PRO A 130 9.18 -12.88 13.71
CA PRO A 130 7.72 -12.91 13.77
C PRO A 130 7.22 -14.24 14.35
N ASN A 131 6.36 -14.17 15.35
CA ASN A 131 5.70 -15.33 15.96
C ASN A 131 4.20 -15.36 15.57
N GLN A 132 3.50 -16.43 15.96
CA GLN A 132 2.10 -16.63 15.62
C GLN A 132 1.20 -15.46 16.05
N ASN A 133 1.45 -14.85 17.20
CA ASN A 133 0.67 -13.68 17.66
C ASN A 133 0.90 -12.46 16.77
N ASP A 134 2.11 -12.27 16.24
CA ASP A 134 2.40 -11.15 15.33
C ASP A 134 1.64 -11.28 14.01
N PHE A 135 1.55 -12.50 13.47
CA PHE A 135 0.71 -12.76 12.29
C PHE A 135 -0.78 -12.50 12.58
N GLN A 136 -1.29 -12.93 13.75
CA GLN A 136 -2.67 -12.65 14.15
C GLN A 136 -2.95 -11.14 14.29
N LEU A 137 -2.00 -10.38 14.83
CA LEU A 137 -2.11 -8.92 14.95
C LEU A 137 -2.07 -8.23 13.57
N LEU A 138 -1.24 -8.69 12.64
CA LEU A 138 -1.23 -8.18 11.27
C LEU A 138 -2.58 -8.42 10.60
N GLU A 139 -3.11 -9.64 10.66
CA GLU A 139 -4.43 -9.95 10.10
C GLU A 139 -5.56 -9.16 10.78
N LYS A 140 -5.48 -8.95 12.09
CA LYS A 140 -6.43 -8.09 12.81
C LYS A 140 -6.37 -6.64 12.32
N GLY A 141 -5.17 -6.07 12.19
CA GLY A 141 -5.04 -4.70 11.67
C GLY A 141 -5.60 -4.54 10.27
N LYS A 142 -5.39 -5.53 9.40
CA LYS A 142 -5.98 -5.57 8.05
C LYS A 142 -7.50 -5.71 8.09
N TYR A 143 -8.02 -6.57 8.95
CA TYR A 143 -9.46 -6.74 9.15
C TYR A 143 -10.10 -5.45 9.64
N ASP A 144 -9.57 -4.80 10.70
CA ASP A 144 -10.06 -3.52 11.20
C ASP A 144 -10.09 -2.46 10.09
N TYR A 145 -9.07 -2.43 9.22
CA TYR A 145 -9.06 -1.58 8.03
C TYR A 145 -10.24 -1.86 7.10
N THR A 146 -10.52 -3.14 6.78
CA THR A 146 -11.63 -3.49 5.87
C THR A 146 -13.00 -3.18 6.46
N GLN A 147 -13.12 -3.17 7.78
CA GLN A 147 -14.33 -2.77 8.48
C GLN A 147 -14.48 -1.24 8.62
N GLY A 148 -13.52 -0.47 8.12
CA GLY A 148 -13.50 0.98 8.27
C GLY A 148 -13.03 1.46 9.66
N ASP A 149 -12.61 0.57 10.56
CA ASP A 149 -12.08 0.91 11.90
C ASP A 149 -10.63 1.39 11.81
N TYR A 150 -10.40 2.47 11.07
CA TYR A 150 -9.06 2.96 10.74
C TYR A 150 -8.20 3.28 11.97
N SER A 151 -8.79 3.80 13.03
CA SER A 151 -8.06 4.11 14.28
C SER A 151 -7.54 2.87 14.97
N LYS A 152 -8.33 1.77 15.03
CA LYS A 152 -7.88 0.48 15.59
C LYS A 152 -6.81 -0.15 14.70
N SER A 153 -7.03 -0.15 13.37
CA SER A 153 -6.06 -0.61 12.40
C SER A 153 -4.72 0.11 12.57
N TYR A 154 -4.74 1.45 12.65
CA TYR A 154 -3.54 2.26 12.86
C TYR A 154 -2.79 1.85 14.13
N THR A 155 -3.47 1.79 15.27
CA THR A 155 -2.83 1.45 16.56
C THR A 155 -2.17 0.09 16.52
N THR A 156 -2.85 -0.92 15.94
CA THR A 156 -2.34 -2.29 15.84
C THR A 156 -1.13 -2.36 14.92
N LEU A 157 -1.22 -1.80 13.72
CA LEU A 157 -0.15 -1.84 12.72
C LEU A 157 1.05 -0.97 13.12
N GLN A 158 0.84 0.17 13.77
CA GLN A 158 1.91 1.01 14.32
C GLN A 158 2.74 0.25 15.35
N SER A 159 2.07 -0.41 16.31
CA SER A 159 2.76 -1.20 17.34
C SER A 159 3.61 -2.32 16.74
N LEU A 160 3.09 -3.03 15.75
CA LEU A 160 3.84 -4.06 15.02
C LEU A 160 5.01 -3.47 14.24
N THR A 161 4.80 -2.37 13.54
CA THR A 161 5.83 -1.75 12.71
C THR A 161 6.99 -1.23 13.57
N GLU A 162 6.71 -0.66 14.73
CA GLU A 162 7.75 -0.24 15.68
C GLU A 162 8.52 -1.45 16.25
N LYS A 163 7.83 -2.55 16.58
CA LYS A 163 8.47 -3.80 17.01
C LYS A 163 9.45 -4.34 15.97
N PHE A 164 9.10 -4.27 14.68
CA PHE A 164 9.89 -4.79 13.55
C PHE A 164 10.67 -3.71 12.79
N LYS A 165 10.85 -2.54 13.34
CA LYS A 165 11.53 -1.38 12.73
C LYS A 165 12.89 -1.72 12.08
N ASN A 166 13.70 -2.52 12.75
CA ASN A 166 15.03 -2.93 12.30
C ASN A 166 15.06 -4.35 11.74
N TYR A 167 13.91 -4.90 11.32
CA TYR A 167 13.85 -6.24 10.76
C TYR A 167 14.60 -6.29 9.42
N PRO A 168 15.57 -7.22 9.27
CA PRO A 168 16.51 -7.19 8.15
C PRO A 168 15.96 -7.82 6.87
N GLU A 169 14.94 -8.68 7.00
CA GLU A 169 14.43 -9.48 5.89
C GLU A 169 13.24 -8.79 5.22
N PHE A 170 13.09 -9.01 3.91
CA PHE A 170 11.92 -8.61 3.13
C PHE A 170 11.10 -9.85 2.77
N ASP A 171 10.68 -10.58 3.80
CA ASP A 171 9.76 -11.71 3.68
C ASP A 171 8.29 -11.28 3.51
N ASN A 172 7.41 -12.26 3.36
CA ASN A 172 5.97 -11.99 3.20
C ASN A 172 5.39 -11.17 4.35
N PHE A 173 5.75 -11.50 5.61
CA PHE A 173 5.23 -10.82 6.78
C PHE A 173 5.60 -9.34 6.81
N TYR A 174 6.90 -9.04 6.68
CA TYR A 174 7.37 -7.69 6.84
C TYR A 174 6.98 -6.76 5.68
N VAL A 175 7.00 -7.29 4.46
CA VAL A 175 6.53 -6.54 3.29
C VAL A 175 5.05 -6.23 3.43
N GLU A 176 4.22 -7.20 3.81
CA GLU A 176 2.79 -6.99 4.01
C GLU A 176 2.50 -5.99 5.14
N LEU A 177 3.24 -6.07 6.25
CA LEU A 177 3.14 -5.12 7.36
C LEU A 177 3.45 -3.69 6.91
N LEU A 178 4.57 -3.47 6.20
CA LEU A 178 4.97 -2.13 5.73
C LEU A 178 3.92 -1.52 4.80
N PHE A 179 3.39 -2.29 3.86
CA PHE A 179 2.39 -1.77 2.92
C PHE A 179 1.04 -1.53 3.60
N SER A 180 0.60 -2.42 4.50
CA SER A 180 -0.63 -2.23 5.27
C SER A 180 -0.54 -1.00 6.18
N TYR A 181 0.59 -0.80 6.86
CA TYR A 181 0.83 0.38 7.68
C TYR A 181 0.91 1.66 6.83
N SER A 182 1.63 1.63 5.71
CA SER A 182 1.70 2.77 4.79
C SER A 182 0.32 3.19 4.27
N ASN A 183 -0.56 2.22 4.03
CA ASN A 183 -1.92 2.52 3.59
C ASN A 183 -2.69 3.31 4.65
N ILE A 184 -2.66 2.85 5.89
CA ILE A 184 -3.42 3.50 6.97
C ILE A 184 -2.88 4.89 7.31
N ILE A 185 -1.55 5.07 7.38
CA ILE A 185 -0.97 6.39 7.67
C ILE A 185 -1.24 7.41 6.56
N THR A 186 -1.35 6.95 5.31
CA THR A 186 -1.68 7.83 4.18
C THR A 186 -3.13 8.32 4.25
N ILE A 187 -4.05 7.49 4.79
CA ILE A 187 -5.44 7.90 5.05
C ILE A 187 -5.51 9.05 6.06
N PHE A 188 -4.71 8.98 7.13
CA PHE A 188 -4.65 10.03 8.15
C PHE A 188 -3.76 11.22 7.79
N ASN A 189 -3.14 11.20 6.61
CA ASN A 189 -2.15 12.21 6.20
C ASN A 189 -0.98 12.35 7.20
N TYR A 190 -0.60 11.26 7.85
CA TYR A 190 0.54 11.25 8.75
C TYR A 190 1.86 11.13 7.97
N PRO A 191 2.98 11.67 8.50
CA PRO A 191 4.29 11.50 7.88
C PRO A 191 4.62 10.03 7.66
N ASN A 192 5.00 9.66 6.43
CA ASN A 192 5.38 8.29 6.10
C ASN A 192 6.90 8.13 6.17
N GLU A 193 7.42 7.73 7.33
CA GLU A 193 8.84 7.46 7.57
C GLU A 193 9.37 6.28 6.72
N TYR A 194 8.49 5.40 6.27
CA TYR A 194 8.82 4.24 5.42
C TYR A 194 8.73 4.52 3.92
N ALA A 195 8.37 5.74 3.50
CA ALA A 195 8.15 6.08 2.09
C ALA A 195 9.34 5.70 1.20
N LYS A 196 10.57 6.09 1.58
CA LYS A 196 11.79 5.74 0.82
C LYS A 196 12.03 4.23 0.75
N LYS A 197 11.74 3.50 1.85
CA LYS A 197 11.88 2.04 1.90
C LYS A 197 10.86 1.37 0.98
N ILE A 198 9.63 1.85 0.98
CA ILE A 198 8.55 1.38 0.09
C ILE A 198 8.87 1.67 -1.38
N ASP A 199 9.36 2.86 -1.72
CA ASP A 199 9.77 3.20 -3.08
C ASP A 199 10.90 2.28 -3.58
N THR A 200 11.88 1.99 -2.72
CA THR A 200 12.97 1.05 -3.01
C THR A 200 12.45 -0.37 -3.22
N LEU A 201 11.51 -0.84 -2.38
CA LEU A 201 10.89 -2.16 -2.52
C LEU A 201 10.08 -2.25 -3.82
N MET A 202 9.32 -1.20 -4.15
CA MET A 202 8.57 -1.15 -5.40
C MET A 202 9.46 -1.19 -6.64
N GLY A 203 10.66 -0.60 -6.59
CA GLY A 203 11.64 -0.69 -7.67
C GLY A 203 12.04 -2.11 -8.04
N LYS A 204 12.03 -3.03 -7.06
CA LYS A 204 12.43 -4.44 -7.19
C LYS A 204 11.34 -5.44 -6.82
N ILE A 205 10.07 -5.03 -6.77
CA ILE A 205 8.95 -5.85 -6.27
C ILE A 205 8.81 -7.19 -7.02
N ASP A 206 9.07 -7.20 -8.31
CA ASP A 206 8.95 -8.40 -9.14
C ASP A 206 10.09 -9.41 -8.86
N ASP A 207 11.24 -8.95 -8.36
CA ASP A 207 12.43 -9.76 -8.04
C ASP A 207 12.42 -10.30 -6.58
N LEU A 208 11.54 -9.77 -5.71
CA LEU A 208 11.45 -10.24 -4.33
C LEU A 208 10.93 -11.68 -4.26
N ASN A 209 11.49 -12.46 -3.33
CA ASN A 209 11.03 -13.82 -3.03
C ASN A 209 9.80 -13.81 -2.10
N ILE A 210 8.69 -13.24 -2.57
CA ILE A 210 7.41 -13.16 -1.88
C ILE A 210 6.30 -13.69 -2.80
N SER A 211 5.13 -13.99 -2.23
CA SER A 211 4.01 -14.55 -3.00
C SER A 211 3.53 -13.60 -4.10
N ALA A 212 3.03 -14.17 -5.20
CA ALA A 212 2.48 -13.39 -6.31
C ALA A 212 1.28 -12.51 -5.87
N GLN A 213 0.44 -13.04 -4.98
CA GLN A 213 -0.69 -12.30 -4.41
C GLN A 213 -0.22 -11.08 -3.62
N LEU A 214 0.83 -11.24 -2.80
CA LEU A 214 1.40 -10.11 -2.04
C LEU A 214 2.03 -9.06 -2.96
N LYS A 215 2.71 -9.46 -4.05
CA LYS A 215 3.21 -8.51 -5.06
C LYS A 215 2.08 -7.67 -5.65
N GLU A 216 0.96 -8.28 -6.01
CA GLU A 216 -0.20 -7.56 -6.54
C GLU A 216 -0.85 -6.65 -5.49
N PHE A 217 -1.00 -7.11 -4.25
CA PHE A 217 -1.47 -6.28 -3.13
C PHE A 217 -0.57 -5.05 -2.94
N CYS A 218 0.75 -5.22 -2.89
CA CYS A 218 1.70 -4.11 -2.75
C CYS A 218 1.57 -3.10 -3.90
N LYS A 219 1.46 -3.57 -5.15
CA LYS A 219 1.27 -2.69 -6.32
C LYS A 219 -0.01 -1.88 -6.21
N GLN A 220 -1.11 -2.52 -5.80
CA GLN A 220 -2.40 -1.85 -5.62
C GLN A 220 -2.34 -0.77 -4.52
N ILE A 221 -1.83 -1.11 -3.34
CA ILE A 221 -1.68 -0.17 -2.22
C ILE A 221 -0.75 1.00 -2.60
N TYR A 222 0.38 0.71 -3.24
CA TYR A 222 1.30 1.74 -3.70
C TYR A 222 0.63 2.73 -4.63
N VAL A 223 -0.08 2.24 -5.65
CA VAL A 223 -0.80 3.10 -6.59
C VAL A 223 -1.80 3.98 -5.87
N THR A 224 -2.66 3.41 -5.02
CA THR A 224 -3.68 4.16 -4.28
C THR A 224 -3.06 5.25 -3.40
N ASN A 225 -1.99 4.92 -2.66
CA ASN A 225 -1.32 5.87 -1.78
C ASN A 225 -0.62 7.00 -2.55
N GLN A 226 0.09 6.68 -3.62
CA GLN A 226 0.76 7.70 -4.44
C GLN A 226 -0.25 8.61 -5.16
N MET A 227 -1.38 8.06 -5.63
CA MET A 227 -2.46 8.84 -6.21
C MET A 227 -3.07 9.80 -5.18
N ARG A 228 -3.32 9.34 -3.95
CA ARG A 228 -3.81 10.19 -2.84
C ARG A 228 -2.82 11.30 -2.50
N CYS A 229 -1.52 11.01 -2.58
CA CYS A 229 -0.44 11.98 -2.38
C CYS A 229 -0.15 12.83 -3.64
N LYS A 230 -0.99 12.78 -4.68
CA LYS A 230 -0.86 13.55 -5.94
C LYS A 230 0.37 13.23 -6.79
N LYS A 231 1.04 12.10 -6.54
CA LYS A 231 2.28 11.67 -7.24
C LYS A 231 1.96 10.74 -8.41
N TYR A 232 1.23 11.22 -9.41
CA TYR A 232 0.66 10.40 -10.49
C TYR A 232 1.71 9.74 -11.39
N SER A 233 2.80 10.44 -11.73
CA SER A 233 3.86 9.86 -12.57
C SER A 233 4.52 8.61 -11.96
N SER A 234 4.63 8.55 -10.64
CA SER A 234 5.25 7.41 -9.95
C SER A 234 4.49 6.10 -10.12
N VAL A 235 3.19 6.17 -10.44
CA VAL A 235 2.32 5.00 -10.54
C VAL A 235 2.06 4.53 -11.97
N PHE A 236 2.47 5.25 -12.99
CA PHE A 236 2.15 4.91 -14.38
C PHE A 236 2.62 3.50 -14.80
N LYS A 237 3.64 2.96 -14.15
CA LYS A 237 4.06 1.56 -14.36
C LYS A 237 2.99 0.55 -13.87
N TYR A 238 2.21 0.93 -12.86
CA TYR A 238 1.28 0.04 -12.16
C TYR A 238 -0.19 0.46 -12.26
N ILE A 239 -0.51 1.53 -12.99
CA ILE A 239 -1.84 2.16 -12.98
C ILE A 239 -2.97 1.20 -13.40
N ASN A 240 -2.68 0.19 -14.22
CA ASN A 240 -3.64 -0.85 -14.61
C ASN A 240 -4.11 -1.72 -13.43
N ARG A 241 -3.47 -1.60 -12.24
CA ARG A 241 -3.79 -2.38 -11.03
C ARG A 241 -4.89 -1.75 -10.19
N ILE A 242 -5.28 -0.49 -10.46
CA ILE A 242 -6.36 0.17 -9.72
C ILE A 242 -7.70 -0.51 -9.95
N ASN A 243 -7.97 -0.91 -11.19
CA ASN A 243 -9.22 -1.58 -11.55
C ASN A 243 -8.93 -2.99 -12.08
N LYS A 244 -9.31 -4.02 -11.33
CA LYS A 244 -9.38 -5.39 -11.86
C LYS A 244 -10.50 -5.43 -12.90
N VAL A 245 -10.10 -5.44 -14.14
CA VAL A 245 -11.02 -5.39 -15.25
C VAL A 245 -11.81 -6.69 -15.35
N ASN A 246 -13.13 -6.58 -15.22
CA ASN A 246 -14.05 -7.48 -15.87
C ASN A 246 -14.26 -6.99 -17.31
N GLY A 247 -13.19 -7.00 -18.10
CA GLY A 247 -13.28 -6.76 -19.53
C GLY A 247 -14.08 -7.85 -20.19
N PRO A 248 -14.48 -7.67 -21.46
CA PRO A 248 -15.13 -8.74 -22.22
C PRO A 248 -14.23 -9.98 -22.18
N ASN A 249 -14.81 -11.20 -22.15
CA ASN A 249 -14.10 -12.49 -22.13
C ASN A 249 -13.25 -12.71 -23.40
N VAL A 250 -12.27 -11.88 -23.61
CA VAL A 250 -11.32 -11.94 -24.71
C VAL A 250 -9.97 -12.26 -24.12
N SER A 251 -9.29 -13.24 -24.65
CA SER A 251 -7.90 -13.55 -24.33
C SER A 251 -7.04 -12.34 -24.66
N TYR A 252 -6.74 -11.53 -23.66
CA TYR A 252 -5.94 -10.31 -23.82
C TYR A 252 -4.46 -10.67 -23.85
N ASN A 253 -3.86 -10.57 -25.01
CA ASN A 253 -2.44 -10.26 -25.07
C ASN A 253 -2.29 -8.84 -24.53
N THR A 254 -1.58 -8.69 -23.43
CA THR A 254 -1.37 -7.48 -22.65
C THR A 254 -0.60 -6.43 -23.47
N MET A 255 -1.26 -5.78 -24.40
CA MET A 255 -0.68 -4.63 -25.09
C MET A 255 -1.22 -3.35 -24.45
N SER A 256 -0.35 -2.72 -23.67
CA SER A 256 -0.57 -1.37 -23.18
C SER A 256 -0.44 -0.36 -24.31
N PHE A 257 -1.14 0.77 -24.23
CA PHE A 257 -0.80 1.94 -25.04
C PHE A 257 0.63 2.36 -24.74
N PHE A 258 1.44 2.47 -25.80
CA PHE A 258 2.65 3.26 -25.76
C PHE A 258 2.34 4.69 -26.22
N ASN A 259 3.22 5.64 -25.94
CA ASN A 259 3.08 7.08 -26.25
C ASN A 259 2.79 7.40 -27.74
N SER A 260 2.70 6.42 -28.59
CA SER A 260 2.30 6.51 -29.99
C SER A 260 1.55 5.24 -30.39
N ALA A 261 0.21 5.28 -30.41
CA ALA A 261 -0.53 4.24 -31.10
C ALA A 261 -0.21 4.33 -32.60
N PRO A 262 0.14 3.22 -33.29
CA PRO A 262 0.39 3.25 -34.72
C PRO A 262 -0.89 3.67 -35.45
N THR A 263 -0.74 4.49 -36.50
CA THR A 263 -1.87 4.93 -37.36
C THR A 263 -2.66 3.75 -37.93
N GLY A 264 -3.97 3.91 -38.07
CA GLY A 264 -4.86 2.91 -38.67
C GLY A 264 -5.15 1.68 -37.83
N LYS A 265 -4.99 1.77 -36.50
CA LYS A 265 -5.25 0.66 -35.56
C LYS A 265 -6.57 0.82 -34.84
N THR A 266 -7.14 -0.30 -34.38
CA THR A 266 -8.33 -0.33 -33.53
C THR A 266 -7.94 -0.38 -32.08
N LEU A 267 -8.49 0.55 -31.29
CA LEU A 267 -8.23 0.74 -29.86
C LEU A 267 -9.49 0.39 -29.06
N LEU A 268 -9.39 -0.50 -28.07
CA LEU A 268 -10.50 -0.83 -27.17
C LEU A 268 -10.30 -0.15 -25.82
N ILE A 269 -11.20 0.74 -25.44
CA ILE A 269 -11.24 1.43 -24.16
C ILE A 269 -12.40 0.89 -23.33
N TYR A 270 -12.17 0.59 -22.07
CA TYR A 270 -13.18 0.06 -21.16
C TYR A 270 -12.99 0.61 -19.74
N GLU A 271 -14.02 0.46 -18.90
CA GLU A 271 -13.94 0.79 -17.49
C GLU A 271 -14.33 -0.44 -16.65
N GLY A 272 -13.57 -0.72 -15.62
CA GLY A 272 -13.82 -1.81 -14.70
C GLY A 272 -14.30 -1.37 -13.32
N GLY A 273 -14.43 -0.05 -13.11
CA GLY A 273 -14.88 0.57 -11.87
C GLY A 273 -16.39 0.76 -11.79
N GLY A 274 -16.80 1.62 -10.87
CA GLY A 274 -18.20 2.01 -10.69
C GLY A 274 -18.69 3.07 -11.69
N LEU A 275 -19.97 3.39 -11.64
CA LEU A 275 -20.57 4.45 -12.49
C LEU A 275 -19.88 5.80 -12.32
N GLY A 276 -19.44 6.13 -11.11
CA GLY A 276 -18.68 7.36 -10.87
C GLY A 276 -17.37 7.42 -11.66
N ASP A 277 -16.68 6.29 -11.83
CA ASP A 277 -15.45 6.21 -12.61
C ASP A 277 -15.70 6.43 -14.10
N TYR A 278 -16.81 5.93 -14.65
CA TYR A 278 -17.24 6.28 -16.01
C TYR A 278 -17.40 7.80 -16.18
N PHE A 279 -18.13 8.47 -15.28
CA PHE A 279 -18.35 9.91 -15.37
C PHE A 279 -17.06 10.72 -15.16
N MET A 280 -16.19 10.25 -14.30
CA MET A 280 -14.94 10.93 -13.98
C MET A 280 -13.91 10.81 -15.10
N PHE A 281 -13.66 9.61 -15.62
CA PHE A 281 -12.58 9.35 -16.56
C PHE A 281 -12.98 9.51 -18.03
N SER A 282 -14.28 9.51 -18.36
CA SER A 282 -14.75 9.73 -19.74
C SER A 282 -14.33 11.09 -20.31
N ARG A 283 -13.94 12.05 -19.46
CA ARG A 283 -13.34 13.35 -19.87
C ARG A 283 -12.11 13.21 -20.76
N PHE A 284 -11.44 12.05 -20.72
CA PHE A 284 -10.27 11.79 -21.56
C PHE A 284 -10.63 11.27 -22.96
N ILE A 285 -11.87 10.86 -23.22
CA ILE A 285 -12.32 10.33 -24.51
C ILE A 285 -12.23 11.38 -25.64
N PRO A 286 -12.70 12.65 -25.48
CA PRO A 286 -12.54 13.67 -26.50
C PRO A 286 -11.07 13.90 -26.89
N LYS A 287 -10.19 13.97 -25.88
CA LYS A 287 -8.75 14.11 -26.10
C LYS A 287 -8.17 12.90 -26.85
N LEU A 288 -8.65 11.69 -26.53
CA LEU A 288 -8.23 10.47 -27.22
C LEU A 288 -8.64 10.50 -28.69
N CYS A 289 -9.92 10.80 -28.98
CA CYS A 289 -10.46 10.89 -30.34
C CYS A 289 -9.71 11.90 -31.19
N ASN A 290 -9.41 13.07 -30.62
CA ASN A 290 -8.69 14.14 -31.31
C ASN A 290 -7.21 13.85 -31.52
N SER A 291 -6.55 13.13 -30.58
CA SER A 291 -5.13 12.78 -30.68
C SER A 291 -4.88 11.61 -31.64
N TYR A 292 -5.86 10.73 -31.85
CA TYR A 292 -5.75 9.50 -32.63
C TYR A 292 -6.81 9.44 -33.74
N LYS A 293 -6.88 10.50 -34.54
CA LYS A 293 -7.93 10.68 -35.60
C LYS A 293 -7.97 9.57 -36.62
N ASP A 294 -6.81 8.98 -36.95
CA ASP A 294 -6.68 7.92 -37.96
C ASP A 294 -6.92 6.51 -37.37
N ASN A 295 -7.27 6.42 -36.10
CA ASN A 295 -7.53 5.17 -35.41
C ASN A 295 -9.05 4.97 -35.19
N SER A 296 -9.51 3.73 -35.27
CA SER A 296 -10.86 3.37 -34.82
C SER A 296 -10.83 3.14 -33.31
N ILE A 297 -11.67 3.84 -32.56
CA ILE A 297 -11.76 3.76 -31.12
C ILE A 297 -13.08 3.09 -30.74
N ILE A 298 -13.02 2.06 -29.91
CA ILE A 298 -14.18 1.40 -29.34
C ILE A 298 -14.23 1.75 -27.86
N PHE A 299 -15.30 2.41 -27.42
CA PHE A 299 -15.56 2.59 -26.01
C PHE A 299 -16.59 1.57 -25.54
N PHE A 300 -16.13 0.61 -24.76
CA PHE A 300 -16.91 -0.51 -24.24
C PHE A 300 -17.50 -0.14 -22.89
N VAL A 301 -18.81 -0.08 -22.80
CA VAL A 301 -19.55 0.46 -21.67
C VAL A 301 -20.67 -0.47 -21.22
N ILE A 302 -21.11 -0.32 -19.96
CA ILE A 302 -22.31 -1.02 -19.50
C ILE A 302 -23.57 -0.47 -20.18
N ASP A 303 -24.53 -1.35 -20.39
CA ASP A 303 -25.75 -1.05 -21.17
C ASP A 303 -26.52 0.15 -20.65
N SER A 304 -26.69 0.21 -19.33
CA SER A 304 -27.56 1.20 -18.67
C SER A 304 -27.13 2.66 -18.78
N VAL A 305 -25.84 2.95 -19.04
CA VAL A 305 -25.33 4.33 -19.22
C VAL A 305 -24.82 4.60 -20.63
N SER A 306 -24.93 3.63 -21.55
CA SER A 306 -24.44 3.76 -22.93
C SER A 306 -25.08 4.92 -23.68
N TRP A 307 -26.33 5.22 -23.40
CA TRP A 307 -27.08 6.30 -24.02
C TRP A 307 -26.43 7.68 -23.75
N ILE A 308 -25.91 7.90 -22.51
CA ILE A 308 -25.19 9.14 -22.14
C ILE A 308 -23.98 9.33 -23.06
N PHE A 309 -23.15 8.32 -23.21
CA PHE A 309 -21.93 8.42 -24.01
C PHE A 309 -22.19 8.45 -25.50
N ARG A 310 -23.27 7.82 -26.00
CA ARG A 310 -23.70 7.92 -27.39
C ARG A 310 -24.13 9.35 -27.75
N GLU A 311 -24.85 10.02 -26.87
CA GLU A 311 -25.24 11.40 -27.04
C GLU A 311 -24.03 12.34 -26.89
N LEU A 312 -23.26 12.18 -25.81
CA LEU A 312 -22.15 13.04 -25.45
C LEU A 312 -21.04 13.07 -26.51
N PHE A 313 -20.76 11.93 -27.14
CA PHE A 313 -19.66 11.76 -28.07
C PHE A 313 -20.12 11.55 -29.53
N ALA A 314 -21.34 11.92 -29.86
CA ALA A 314 -21.91 11.75 -31.20
C ALA A 314 -21.12 12.43 -32.33
N GLU A 315 -20.35 13.46 -32.02
CA GLU A 315 -19.53 14.20 -32.98
C GLU A 315 -18.29 13.45 -33.46
N PHE A 316 -17.77 12.47 -32.68
CA PHE A 316 -16.51 11.78 -32.98
C PHE A 316 -16.74 10.61 -33.95
N GLN A 317 -16.43 10.81 -35.23
CA GLN A 317 -16.59 9.82 -36.29
C GLN A 317 -15.70 8.59 -36.13
N ASN A 318 -14.58 8.70 -35.42
CA ASN A 318 -13.65 7.62 -35.15
C ASN A 318 -13.98 6.85 -33.86
N LEU A 319 -15.08 7.16 -33.17
CA LEU A 319 -15.51 6.52 -31.92
C LEU A 319 -16.77 5.67 -32.13
N THR A 320 -16.76 4.45 -31.64
CA THR A 320 -17.92 3.53 -31.60
C THR A 320 -18.21 3.13 -30.17
N ILE A 321 -19.43 3.34 -29.70
CA ILE A 321 -19.89 2.87 -28.39
C ILE A 321 -20.47 1.47 -28.53
N ILE A 322 -19.88 0.48 -27.87
CA ILE A 322 -20.34 -0.91 -27.79
C ILE A 322 -20.66 -1.25 -26.36
N THR A 323 -21.80 -1.89 -26.10
CA THR A 323 -22.23 -2.24 -24.75
C THR A 323 -21.84 -3.68 -24.38
N HIS A 324 -21.97 -4.02 -23.09
CA HIS A 324 -21.71 -5.38 -22.60
C HIS A 324 -22.59 -6.42 -23.30
N SER A 325 -23.88 -6.14 -23.51
CA SER A 325 -24.79 -7.02 -24.27
C SER A 325 -24.44 -7.13 -25.75
N GLU A 326 -23.72 -6.15 -26.29
CA GLU A 326 -23.25 -6.09 -27.69
C GLU A 326 -21.78 -6.58 -27.85
N SER A 327 -21.19 -7.20 -26.83
CA SER A 327 -19.77 -7.61 -26.82
C SER A 327 -19.37 -8.46 -28.03
N TYR A 328 -20.34 -9.22 -28.60
CA TYR A 328 -20.14 -10.02 -29.82
C TYR A 328 -19.89 -9.19 -31.09
N LYS A 329 -20.17 -7.85 -31.05
CA LYS A 329 -19.92 -6.91 -32.14
C LYS A 329 -18.51 -6.32 -32.11
N ILE A 330 -17.72 -6.57 -31.05
CA ILE A 330 -16.37 -6.03 -30.94
C ILE A 330 -15.50 -6.64 -32.05
N PRO A 331 -14.98 -5.82 -32.99
CA PRO A 331 -14.09 -6.32 -34.02
C PRO A 331 -12.72 -6.67 -33.41
N THR A 332 -11.87 -7.28 -34.21
CA THR A 332 -10.47 -7.45 -33.83
C THR A 332 -9.85 -6.10 -33.51
N PHE A 333 -9.32 -5.95 -32.31
CA PHE A 333 -8.62 -4.74 -31.87
C PHE A 333 -7.12 -5.02 -31.73
N HIS A 334 -6.32 -3.96 -31.80
CA HIS A 334 -4.86 -4.02 -31.77
C HIS A 334 -4.29 -3.67 -30.41
N HIS A 335 -4.95 -2.74 -29.72
CA HIS A 335 -4.55 -2.27 -28.40
C HIS A 335 -5.78 -2.08 -27.52
N HIS A 336 -5.59 -2.17 -26.21
CA HIS A 336 -6.66 -1.92 -25.26
C HIS A 336 -6.12 -1.28 -23.97
N CYS A 337 -6.97 -0.55 -23.27
CA CYS A 337 -6.70 -0.07 -21.90
C CYS A 337 -7.98 0.32 -21.16
N SER A 338 -7.88 0.43 -19.84
CA SER A 338 -8.95 1.03 -19.04
C SER A 338 -8.95 2.56 -19.20
N LEU A 339 -10.08 3.21 -18.87
CA LEU A 339 -10.19 4.67 -18.91
C LEU A 339 -9.13 5.35 -18.03
N ILE A 340 -8.90 4.86 -16.83
CA ILE A 340 -7.88 5.43 -15.94
C ILE A 340 -6.45 5.35 -16.54
N TYR A 341 -6.18 4.38 -17.40
CA TYR A 341 -4.87 4.25 -18.06
C TYR A 341 -4.59 5.42 -19.02
N LEU A 342 -5.62 6.11 -19.50
CA LEU A 342 -5.47 7.31 -20.32
C LEU A 342 -4.70 8.43 -19.59
N MET A 343 -4.70 8.43 -18.25
CA MET A 343 -3.84 9.32 -17.47
C MET A 343 -2.36 9.11 -17.81
N LYS A 344 -1.92 7.86 -17.97
CA LYS A 344 -0.56 7.53 -18.41
C LYS A 344 -0.32 7.92 -19.87
N VAL A 345 -1.26 7.58 -20.76
CA VAL A 345 -1.16 7.92 -22.19
C VAL A 345 -0.97 9.44 -22.38
N PHE A 346 -1.69 10.25 -21.64
CA PHE A 346 -1.64 11.71 -21.72
C PHE A 346 -0.70 12.36 -20.69
N GLN A 347 0.07 11.58 -19.93
CA GLN A 347 1.02 12.06 -18.91
C GLN A 347 0.36 13.04 -17.92
N ILE A 348 -0.88 12.72 -17.52
CA ILE A 348 -1.64 13.57 -16.60
C ILE A 348 -0.96 13.58 -15.23
N GLN A 349 -0.63 14.78 -14.75
CA GLN A 349 -0.20 15.03 -13.38
C GLN A 349 -1.33 15.73 -12.63
N TYR A 350 -1.29 15.71 -11.31
CA TYR A 350 -2.32 16.36 -10.50
C TYR A 350 -2.40 17.85 -10.79
N GLU A 351 -1.25 18.50 -10.98
CA GLU A 351 -1.11 19.94 -11.19
C GLU A 351 -1.63 20.42 -12.56
N ASN A 352 -1.62 19.54 -13.57
CA ASN A 352 -2.12 19.86 -14.92
C ASN A 352 -3.50 19.25 -15.22
N LEU A 353 -4.13 18.69 -14.18
CA LEU A 353 -5.49 18.17 -14.30
C LEU A 353 -6.48 19.32 -14.38
N THR A 354 -7.27 19.33 -15.44
CA THR A 354 -8.36 20.30 -15.67
C THR A 354 -9.71 19.60 -15.61
N PHE A 355 -10.71 20.33 -15.17
CA PHE A 355 -12.09 19.90 -15.20
C PHE A 355 -12.94 20.93 -15.95
N GLU A 356 -13.71 20.42 -16.89
CA GLU A 356 -14.77 21.18 -17.58
C GLU A 356 -16.03 20.30 -17.54
N PRO A 357 -17.18 20.84 -17.12
CA PRO A 357 -18.45 20.13 -17.16
C PRO A 357 -18.79 19.72 -18.59
N MET A 358 -18.94 18.43 -18.84
CA MET A 358 -19.09 17.93 -20.22
C MET A 358 -20.51 17.40 -20.53
N MET A 359 -21.38 17.34 -19.53
CA MET A 359 -22.71 16.73 -19.66
C MET A 359 -23.86 17.79 -19.63
N THR A 360 -23.52 19.06 -19.69
CA THR A 360 -24.47 20.16 -19.60
C THR A 360 -25.53 20.15 -20.72
N ASN A 361 -25.15 19.67 -21.91
CA ASN A 361 -26.02 19.61 -23.10
C ASN A 361 -26.79 18.29 -23.24
N LEU A 362 -26.66 17.35 -22.31
CA LEU A 362 -27.45 16.11 -22.37
C LEU A 362 -28.93 16.39 -22.36
N THR A 363 -29.65 15.68 -23.18
CA THR A 363 -31.13 15.79 -23.29
C THR A 363 -31.76 15.40 -21.96
N GLU A 364 -32.57 16.29 -21.42
CA GLU A 364 -33.29 16.03 -20.18
C GLU A 364 -34.72 15.54 -20.47
N LYS A 365 -35.13 14.56 -19.68
CA LYS A 365 -36.53 14.12 -19.70
C LYS A 365 -37.37 15.05 -18.83
N LYS A 366 -38.48 15.52 -19.36
CA LYS A 366 -39.42 16.34 -18.58
C LYS A 366 -40.00 15.52 -17.44
N ILE A 367 -39.76 15.98 -16.22
CA ILE A 367 -40.24 15.33 -15.01
C ILE A 367 -41.44 16.10 -14.48
N ASN A 368 -42.53 15.37 -14.22
CA ASN A 368 -43.78 15.94 -13.78
C ASN A 368 -43.84 16.08 -12.25
N HIS A 369 -42.77 16.66 -11.65
CA HIS A 369 -42.68 16.95 -10.22
C HIS A 369 -42.42 18.44 -10.00
N GLN A 370 -43.06 19.00 -8.99
CA GLN A 370 -42.82 20.39 -8.61
C GLN A 370 -41.47 20.46 -7.86
N LEU A 371 -40.47 21.09 -8.46
CA LEU A 371 -39.15 21.32 -7.89
C LEU A 371 -38.90 22.78 -7.52
N HIS A 372 -39.70 23.68 -8.04
CA HIS A 372 -39.57 25.12 -7.82
C HIS A 372 -40.65 25.61 -6.86
N TYR A 373 -40.20 26.30 -5.80
CA TYR A 373 -41.05 26.96 -4.80
C TYR A 373 -40.59 28.41 -4.70
N GLU A 374 -41.54 29.34 -4.57
CA GLU A 374 -41.24 30.78 -4.55
C GLU A 374 -40.37 31.20 -3.36
N ASP A 375 -40.53 30.52 -2.23
CA ASP A 375 -39.89 30.80 -0.94
C ASP A 375 -38.81 29.83 -0.52
N LYS A 376 -38.46 28.84 -1.37
CA LYS A 376 -37.50 27.78 -1.02
C LYS A 376 -36.54 27.46 -2.14
N GLN A 377 -35.31 27.18 -1.74
CA GLN A 377 -34.29 26.58 -2.61
C GLN A 377 -34.41 25.07 -2.59
N THR A 378 -34.39 24.42 -3.74
CA THR A 378 -34.46 22.95 -3.82
C THR A 378 -33.07 22.37 -3.91
N TYR A 379 -32.77 21.41 -3.01
CA TYR A 379 -31.53 20.65 -2.98
C TYR A 379 -31.79 19.15 -3.02
N ILE A 380 -30.93 18.41 -3.71
CA ILE A 380 -30.88 16.96 -3.62
C ILE A 380 -29.98 16.56 -2.45
N PHE A 381 -30.45 15.60 -1.66
CA PHE A 381 -29.66 14.96 -0.62
C PHE A 381 -29.58 13.46 -0.85
N ASN A 382 -28.36 12.90 -0.75
CA ASN A 382 -28.13 11.47 -0.89
C ASN A 382 -27.04 11.00 0.10
N TRP A 383 -27.33 9.99 0.93
CA TRP A 383 -26.48 9.58 2.05
C TRP A 383 -25.84 8.20 1.89
N LYS A 384 -26.19 7.49 0.80
CA LYS A 384 -25.67 6.14 0.52
C LYS A 384 -25.72 5.85 -0.98
N GLY A 385 -24.89 4.90 -1.38
CA GLY A 385 -24.86 4.34 -2.73
C GLY A 385 -25.43 2.93 -2.80
N ASN A 386 -24.80 2.08 -3.61
CA ASN A 386 -25.20 0.69 -3.78
C ASN A 386 -24.77 -0.17 -2.57
N SER A 387 -25.74 -0.68 -1.83
CA SER A 387 -25.53 -1.53 -0.63
C SER A 387 -24.80 -2.87 -0.90
N GLN A 388 -24.66 -3.27 -2.16
CA GLN A 388 -23.88 -4.45 -2.56
C GLN A 388 -22.36 -4.17 -2.58
N ASN A 389 -21.95 -2.92 -2.48
CA ASN A 389 -20.55 -2.54 -2.50
C ASN A 389 -20.00 -2.53 -1.06
N SER A 390 -18.95 -3.33 -0.78
CA SER A 390 -18.32 -3.38 0.54
C SER A 390 -17.75 -2.02 0.99
N HIS A 391 -17.22 -1.21 0.06
CA HIS A 391 -16.76 0.14 0.36
C HIS A 391 -17.91 1.07 0.78
N GLU A 392 -19.10 0.87 0.26
CA GLU A 392 -20.28 1.62 0.67
C GLU A 392 -20.62 1.36 2.13
N ILE A 393 -20.69 0.09 2.51
CA ILE A 393 -21.12 -0.33 3.86
C ILE A 393 -20.17 0.18 4.95
N HIS A 394 -18.87 0.12 4.70
CA HIS A 394 -17.85 0.36 5.74
C HIS A 394 -17.24 1.76 5.68
N ASN A 395 -17.28 2.43 4.53
CA ASN A 395 -16.43 3.61 4.32
C ASN A 395 -17.14 4.85 3.78
N ARG A 396 -18.38 4.77 3.27
CA ARG A 396 -19.03 5.91 2.60
C ARG A 396 -20.40 6.25 3.15
N ARG A 397 -21.14 5.25 3.56
CA ARG A 397 -22.52 5.37 4.03
C ARG A 397 -22.60 6.20 5.30
N MET A 398 -23.59 7.08 5.34
CA MET A 398 -24.04 7.77 6.55
C MET A 398 -25.38 7.21 6.99
N GLU A 399 -25.65 7.11 8.29
CA GLU A 399 -26.98 6.83 8.77
C GLU A 399 -27.87 8.07 8.59
N LEU A 400 -29.10 7.89 8.07
CA LEU A 400 -29.97 9.02 7.68
C LEU A 400 -30.34 9.94 8.86
N GLU A 401 -30.33 9.41 10.09
CA GLU A 401 -30.60 10.16 11.31
C GLU A 401 -29.68 11.36 11.49
N PHE A 402 -28.43 11.28 11.03
CA PHE A 402 -27.50 12.41 11.06
C PHE A 402 -27.98 13.58 10.17
N ALA A 403 -28.77 13.31 9.13
CA ALA A 403 -29.28 14.34 8.23
C ALA A 403 -30.52 15.07 8.76
N ILE A 404 -31.14 14.64 9.85
CA ILE A 404 -32.34 15.25 10.41
C ILE A 404 -32.20 16.78 10.59
N PRO A 405 -31.08 17.34 11.11
CA PRO A 405 -30.91 18.79 11.21
C PRO A 405 -30.98 19.52 9.87
N LEU A 406 -30.52 18.92 8.76
CA LEU A 406 -30.67 19.48 7.42
C LEU A 406 -32.15 19.60 7.04
N PHE A 407 -32.94 18.55 7.27
CA PHE A 407 -34.35 18.51 6.91
C PHE A 407 -35.21 19.50 7.70
N GLN A 408 -34.70 20.05 8.79
CA GLN A 408 -35.34 21.08 9.61
C GLN A 408 -35.16 22.50 9.04
N LEU A 409 -34.30 22.69 8.03
CA LEU A 409 -34.08 24.01 7.38
C LEU A 409 -35.31 24.40 6.56
N LYS A 410 -36.10 25.34 7.05
CA LYS A 410 -37.42 25.72 6.48
C LYS A 410 -37.34 26.39 5.10
N HIS A 411 -36.21 27.04 4.79
CA HIS A 411 -35.96 27.73 3.52
C HIS A 411 -35.49 26.79 2.40
N ILE A 412 -35.29 25.50 2.72
CA ILE A 412 -34.88 24.50 1.76
C ILE A 412 -35.99 23.46 1.54
N HIS A 413 -36.20 23.14 0.27
CA HIS A 413 -36.98 21.99 -0.15
C HIS A 413 -36.03 20.83 -0.47
N TRP A 414 -36.14 19.77 0.29
CA TRP A 414 -35.27 18.59 0.17
C TRP A 414 -35.89 17.57 -0.77
N VAL A 415 -35.08 17.10 -1.72
CA VAL A 415 -35.40 16.00 -2.64
C VAL A 415 -34.42 14.87 -2.44
N VAL A 416 -34.92 13.65 -2.34
CA VAL A 416 -34.12 12.43 -2.21
C VAL A 416 -34.36 11.54 -3.42
N ILE A 417 -33.26 11.17 -4.10
CA ILE A 417 -33.26 10.27 -5.25
C ILE A 417 -32.56 8.93 -4.97
N THR A 418 -32.15 8.71 -3.72
CA THR A 418 -31.54 7.46 -3.25
C THR A 418 -32.48 6.29 -3.48
N LYS A 419 -32.00 5.22 -4.10
CA LYS A 419 -32.77 3.97 -4.28
C LYS A 419 -32.62 3.02 -3.08
N ASN A 420 -33.56 2.07 -2.93
CA ASN A 420 -33.49 1.01 -1.94
C ASN A 420 -33.35 1.52 -0.49
N ILE A 421 -34.24 2.43 -0.10
CA ILE A 421 -34.32 2.92 1.28
C ILE A 421 -35.09 1.91 2.17
N THR A 422 -34.78 1.90 3.48
CA THR A 422 -35.50 1.06 4.46
C THR A 422 -36.83 1.69 4.86
N PRO A 423 -37.75 0.92 5.46
CA PRO A 423 -39.00 1.48 6.03
C PRO A 423 -38.75 2.53 7.11
N GLU A 424 -37.67 2.39 7.88
CA GLU A 424 -37.26 3.34 8.92
C GLU A 424 -36.78 4.65 8.30
N GLU A 425 -35.92 4.58 7.28
CA GLU A 425 -35.46 5.73 6.51
C GLU A 425 -36.67 6.43 5.86
N ARG A 426 -37.63 5.68 5.30
CA ARG A 426 -38.84 6.24 4.72
C ARG A 426 -39.67 7.04 5.74
N LYS A 427 -39.85 6.53 6.96
CA LYS A 427 -40.55 7.24 8.03
C LYS A 427 -39.89 8.58 8.37
N ILE A 428 -38.55 8.63 8.41
CA ILE A 428 -37.81 9.88 8.65
C ILE A 428 -38.15 10.89 7.54
N LEU A 429 -38.06 10.50 6.27
CA LEU A 429 -38.36 11.39 5.16
C LEU A 429 -39.80 11.92 5.20
N ASP A 430 -40.77 11.06 5.55
CA ASP A 430 -42.18 11.42 5.65
C ASP A 430 -42.44 12.41 6.82
N ILE A 431 -41.81 12.20 8.00
CA ILE A 431 -41.93 13.10 9.15
C ILE A 431 -41.43 14.50 8.82
N PHE A 432 -40.33 14.61 8.11
CA PHE A 432 -39.73 15.91 7.74
C PHE A 432 -40.22 16.44 6.38
N ARG A 433 -41.20 15.78 5.74
CA ARG A 433 -41.81 16.15 4.47
C ARG A 433 -40.77 16.31 3.36
N VAL A 434 -39.78 15.44 3.34
CA VAL A 434 -38.77 15.36 2.27
C VAL A 434 -39.41 14.71 1.04
N THR A 435 -39.26 15.30 -0.12
CA THR A 435 -39.74 14.71 -1.37
C THR A 435 -38.88 13.52 -1.76
N PHE A 436 -39.45 12.33 -1.73
CA PHE A 436 -38.75 11.09 -2.09
C PHE A 436 -39.14 10.63 -3.50
N LEU A 437 -38.18 10.56 -4.41
CA LEU A 437 -38.34 10.17 -5.80
C LEU A 437 -37.62 8.87 -6.19
N GLY A 438 -36.86 8.27 -5.29
CA GLY A 438 -36.01 7.11 -5.59
C GLY A 438 -36.74 5.90 -6.16
N ASP A 439 -38.03 5.69 -5.80
CA ASP A 439 -38.83 4.57 -6.28
C ASP A 439 -39.36 4.76 -7.71
N ILE A 440 -39.45 5.99 -8.19
CA ILE A 440 -40.10 6.32 -9.46
C ILE A 440 -39.12 6.76 -10.57
N LEU A 441 -37.91 7.18 -10.21
CA LEU A 441 -36.90 7.61 -11.19
C LEU A 441 -36.13 6.41 -11.75
N ASP A 442 -35.66 6.54 -12.99
CA ASP A 442 -34.73 5.64 -13.66
C ASP A 442 -35.12 4.15 -13.56
N ASN A 443 -36.42 3.85 -13.66
CA ASN A 443 -36.96 2.48 -13.65
C ASN A 443 -36.98 1.85 -15.04
N GLY A 444 -36.52 2.56 -16.06
CA GLY A 444 -36.39 2.10 -17.42
C GLY A 444 -35.06 1.37 -17.69
N LYS A 445 -34.76 1.20 -18.98
CA LYS A 445 -33.50 0.62 -19.45
C LYS A 445 -32.28 1.51 -19.16
N ASN A 446 -32.49 2.82 -19.16
CA ASN A 446 -31.47 3.85 -19.07
C ASN A 446 -31.35 4.33 -17.60
N CYS A 447 -30.19 4.17 -17.00
CA CYS A 447 -29.90 4.80 -15.72
C CYS A 447 -29.68 6.31 -15.88
N PHE A 448 -30.07 7.07 -14.87
CA PHE A 448 -29.93 8.53 -14.77
C PHE A 448 -30.75 9.35 -15.78
N GLU A 449 -31.58 8.75 -16.61
CA GLU A 449 -32.40 9.48 -17.61
C GLU A 449 -33.39 10.46 -16.96
N ASP A 450 -34.04 10.02 -15.88
CA ASP A 450 -34.91 10.88 -15.08
C ASP A 450 -34.09 11.72 -14.07
N SER A 451 -33.04 11.14 -13.45
CA SER A 451 -32.20 11.84 -12.46
C SER A 451 -31.52 13.08 -13.05
N ILE A 452 -31.06 13.03 -14.31
CA ILE A 452 -30.45 14.20 -14.98
C ILE A 452 -31.43 15.38 -15.03
N GLY A 453 -32.70 15.15 -15.37
CA GLY A 453 -33.70 16.19 -15.38
C GLY A 453 -33.96 16.78 -13.99
N ILE A 454 -33.94 15.97 -12.91
CA ILE A 454 -34.04 16.49 -11.55
C ILE A 454 -32.81 17.31 -11.19
N ILE A 455 -31.58 16.76 -11.42
CA ILE A 455 -30.32 17.40 -11.05
C ILE A 455 -30.17 18.77 -11.72
N LYS A 456 -30.50 18.91 -13.00
CA LYS A 456 -30.46 20.20 -13.73
C LYS A 456 -31.39 21.26 -13.19
N ASN A 457 -32.43 20.88 -12.47
CA ASN A 457 -33.49 21.77 -11.99
C ASN A 457 -33.45 22.01 -10.47
N VAL A 458 -32.33 21.75 -9.80
CA VAL A 458 -32.14 22.08 -8.39
C VAL A 458 -31.01 23.08 -8.17
N LYS A 459 -31.00 23.72 -7.00
CA LYS A 459 -29.94 24.66 -6.61
C LYS A 459 -28.60 23.99 -6.37
N GLY A 460 -28.60 22.74 -5.91
CA GLY A 460 -27.40 21.99 -5.66
C GLY A 460 -27.65 20.56 -5.21
N VAL A 461 -26.57 19.78 -5.21
CA VAL A 461 -26.54 18.37 -4.80
C VAL A 461 -25.60 18.18 -3.62
N ILE A 462 -26.07 17.55 -2.56
CA ILE A 462 -25.29 17.19 -1.38
C ILE A 462 -25.34 15.67 -1.24
N SER A 463 -24.19 15.02 -1.30
CA SER A 463 -24.15 13.55 -1.28
C SER A 463 -22.86 13.03 -0.67
N THR A 464 -22.93 11.84 -0.07
CA THR A 464 -21.73 11.04 0.16
C THR A 464 -21.07 10.68 -1.18
N ASP A 465 -19.84 10.13 -1.16
CA ASP A 465 -19.06 9.79 -2.37
C ASP A 465 -19.73 8.71 -3.21
N THR A 466 -20.68 9.10 -4.03
CA THR A 466 -21.46 8.25 -4.93
C THR A 466 -21.40 8.74 -6.37
N SER A 467 -21.90 7.96 -7.34
CA SER A 467 -21.93 8.35 -8.75
C SER A 467 -22.67 9.67 -9.01
N ILE A 468 -23.62 10.03 -8.14
CA ILE A 468 -24.44 11.25 -8.27
C ILE A 468 -23.60 12.53 -8.23
N ILE A 469 -22.57 12.60 -7.36
CA ILE A 469 -21.72 13.79 -7.28
C ILE A 469 -20.90 14.00 -8.56
N HIS A 470 -20.41 12.91 -9.16
CA HIS A 470 -19.69 12.97 -10.42
C HIS A 470 -20.59 13.39 -11.58
N LEU A 471 -21.83 12.91 -11.57
CA LEU A 471 -22.84 13.29 -12.55
C LEU A 471 -23.22 14.77 -12.39
N ALA A 472 -23.56 15.22 -11.17
CA ALA A 472 -23.96 16.59 -10.88
C ALA A 472 -22.87 17.60 -11.26
N ALA A 473 -21.61 17.33 -10.91
CA ALA A 473 -20.48 18.17 -11.31
C ALA A 473 -20.35 18.24 -12.84
N ASN A 474 -20.50 17.14 -13.58
CA ASN A 474 -20.47 17.15 -15.04
C ASN A 474 -21.69 17.83 -15.69
N LEU A 475 -22.79 18.00 -14.95
CA LEU A 475 -23.95 18.77 -15.35
C LEU A 475 -23.85 20.28 -14.99
N ASP A 476 -22.71 20.68 -14.40
CA ASP A 476 -22.46 22.06 -13.92
C ASP A 476 -23.42 22.50 -12.79
N VAL A 477 -23.79 21.56 -11.93
CA VAL A 477 -24.67 21.84 -10.78
C VAL A 477 -23.81 21.93 -9.53
N PRO A 478 -23.97 22.98 -8.69
CA PRO A 478 -23.23 23.10 -7.43
C PRO A 478 -23.32 21.83 -6.58
N THR A 479 -22.17 21.27 -6.23
CA THR A 479 -22.11 19.96 -5.61
C THR A 479 -21.29 20.00 -4.33
N THR A 480 -21.83 19.43 -3.25
CA THR A 480 -21.13 19.21 -1.99
C THR A 480 -20.96 17.72 -1.76
N VAL A 481 -19.71 17.28 -1.60
CA VAL A 481 -19.40 15.88 -1.25
C VAL A 481 -19.12 15.73 0.23
N LEU A 482 -19.78 14.73 0.85
CA LEU A 482 -19.62 14.36 2.25
C LEU A 482 -18.66 13.17 2.34
N LEU A 483 -17.52 13.34 2.99
CA LEU A 483 -16.44 12.37 3.00
C LEU A 483 -16.14 11.84 4.41
N THR A 484 -15.86 10.54 4.47
CA THR A 484 -15.21 9.93 5.63
C THR A 484 -13.72 10.27 5.67
N THR A 485 -13.05 10.01 6.80
CA THR A 485 -11.59 10.14 6.92
C THR A 485 -10.87 9.25 5.90
N GLY A 486 -11.38 8.04 5.64
CA GLY A 486 -10.81 7.05 4.71
C GLY A 486 -11.34 7.12 3.28
N CYS A 487 -11.67 8.31 2.78
CA CYS A 487 -12.22 8.49 1.44
C CYS A 487 -11.28 8.02 0.31
N GLU A 488 -11.82 7.89 -0.88
CA GLU A 488 -11.09 7.51 -2.09
C GLU A 488 -9.96 8.49 -2.42
N TRP A 489 -8.93 8.00 -3.10
CA TRP A 489 -7.71 8.74 -3.44
C TRP A 489 -7.95 10.03 -4.22
N ARG A 490 -9.01 10.09 -5.04
CA ARG A 490 -9.38 11.26 -5.87
C ARG A 490 -9.69 12.50 -5.06
N TRP A 491 -10.12 12.33 -3.83
CA TRP A 491 -10.43 13.41 -2.91
C TRP A 491 -9.21 13.95 -2.19
N THR A 492 -8.05 13.33 -2.36
CA THR A 492 -6.79 13.70 -1.67
C THR A 492 -6.97 13.81 -0.14
N THR A 493 -6.11 14.56 0.52
CA THR A 493 -6.25 14.93 1.95
C THR A 493 -6.59 16.40 2.14
N ASP A 494 -6.71 17.16 1.06
CA ASP A 494 -6.96 18.60 1.06
C ASP A 494 -8.47 18.91 1.10
N GLN A 495 -8.80 20.18 1.27
CA GLN A 495 -10.17 20.69 1.22
C GLN A 495 -10.67 20.93 -0.22
N THR A 496 -9.80 20.80 -1.21
CA THR A 496 -10.12 20.93 -2.63
C THR A 496 -9.47 19.82 -3.43
N THR A 497 -9.97 19.56 -4.62
CA THR A 497 -9.37 18.61 -5.56
C THR A 497 -9.40 19.15 -6.99
N ASN A 498 -8.31 18.96 -7.74
CA ASN A 498 -8.28 19.34 -9.15
C ASN A 498 -9.19 18.45 -10.03
N TRP A 499 -9.69 17.34 -9.48
CA TRP A 499 -10.69 16.53 -10.18
C TRP A 499 -12.02 17.28 -10.36
N TYR A 500 -12.38 18.11 -9.39
CA TYR A 500 -13.61 18.92 -9.35
C TYR A 500 -13.32 20.21 -8.55
N PRO A 501 -12.70 21.23 -9.17
CA PRO A 501 -12.22 22.43 -8.44
C PRO A 501 -13.33 23.19 -7.71
N ASP A 502 -14.54 23.19 -8.29
CA ASP A 502 -15.70 23.95 -7.78
C ASP A 502 -16.57 23.14 -6.81
N MET A 503 -16.18 21.88 -6.53
CA MET A 503 -16.93 21.03 -5.60
C MET A 503 -16.58 21.38 -4.15
N THR A 504 -17.58 21.63 -3.33
CA THR A 504 -17.41 21.79 -1.89
C THR A 504 -17.13 20.44 -1.25
N ILE A 505 -16.02 20.32 -0.52
CA ILE A 505 -15.65 19.10 0.21
C ILE A 505 -15.89 19.30 1.70
N VAL A 506 -16.74 18.46 2.31
CA VAL A 506 -16.95 18.43 3.76
C VAL A 506 -16.54 17.05 4.27
N ARG A 507 -15.49 17.02 5.11
CA ARG A 507 -14.82 15.78 5.54
C ARG A 507 -14.95 15.58 7.03
N GLN A 508 -15.11 14.33 7.47
CA GLN A 508 -14.97 13.95 8.87
C GLN A 508 -13.54 14.23 9.37
N GLU A 509 -13.40 14.94 10.47
CA GLU A 509 -12.13 15.08 11.19
C GLU A 509 -11.81 13.81 12.00
N LYS A 510 -12.84 13.19 12.55
CA LYS A 510 -12.76 11.92 13.29
C LYS A 510 -13.65 10.90 12.64
N GLN A 511 -13.18 9.68 12.55
CA GLN A 511 -13.94 8.58 11.96
C GLN A 511 -15.32 8.43 12.64
N GLY A 512 -16.39 8.40 11.81
CA GLY A 512 -17.76 8.25 12.28
C GLY A 512 -18.42 9.55 12.73
N ASP A 513 -17.71 10.67 12.77
CA ASP A 513 -18.28 11.97 13.17
C ASP A 513 -19.04 12.63 12.01
N TRP A 514 -20.18 12.06 11.68
CA TRP A 514 -21.12 12.65 10.71
C TRP A 514 -21.84 13.89 11.24
N LYS A 515 -21.90 14.04 12.58
CA LYS A 515 -22.56 15.19 13.19
C LYS A 515 -21.85 16.49 12.81
N SER A 516 -20.53 16.57 12.99
CA SER A 516 -19.75 17.75 12.61
C SER A 516 -19.81 18.04 11.11
N VAL A 517 -19.83 16.99 10.27
CA VAL A 517 -20.00 17.12 8.81
C VAL A 517 -21.32 17.83 8.48
N ILE A 518 -22.43 17.40 9.08
CA ILE A 518 -23.75 17.99 8.85
C ILE A 518 -23.83 19.42 9.39
N GLU A 519 -23.25 19.71 10.56
CA GLU A 519 -23.16 21.07 11.12
C GLU A 519 -22.41 22.02 10.16
N ASN A 520 -21.31 21.57 9.57
CA ASN A 520 -20.56 22.34 8.58
C ASN A 520 -21.38 22.60 7.29
N VAL A 521 -22.15 21.59 6.81
CA VAL A 521 -23.05 21.77 5.67
C VAL A 521 -24.13 22.81 5.99
N ILE A 522 -24.73 22.76 7.18
CA ILE A 522 -25.75 23.73 7.60
C ILE A 522 -25.17 25.15 7.60
N ALA A 523 -23.95 25.33 8.09
CA ALA A 523 -23.29 26.63 8.09
C ALA A 523 -23.16 27.20 6.66
N THR A 524 -22.72 26.38 5.69
CA THR A 524 -22.59 26.77 4.28
C THR A 524 -23.96 27.08 3.60
N LEU A 525 -25.04 26.46 4.03
CA LEU A 525 -26.37 26.70 3.47
C LEU A 525 -27.09 27.94 4.09
N SER A 526 -26.56 28.47 5.17
CA SER A 526 -27.11 29.61 5.90
C SER A 526 -26.47 30.93 5.49
N GLU A 527 -25.37 30.90 4.75
CA GLU A 527 -24.71 32.02 4.09
C GLU A 527 -25.39 32.35 2.74
#